data_577ab09324caa026f96e3f90337919a4
#
_entry.id   577ab09324caa026f96e3f90337919a4
#
_cell.length_a   1.000
_cell.length_b   1.000
_cell.length_c   1.000
_cell.angle_alpha   90.00
_cell.angle_beta   90.00
_cell.angle_gamma   90.00
#
_symmetry.space_group_name_H-M   'P 1'
#
loop_
_entity.id
_entity.type
_entity.pdbx_description
1 polymer ?
#
loop_
_entity_poly.entity_id
_entity_poly.type
_entity_poly.pdbx_seq_one_letter_code
_entity_poly.pdbx_strand_id
1 'polypeptide(L)'
;HLLSRRQRQMCIRDRNNTYARKTKGFINEIIEIGAVKLDENLNFKDKFSCLIKPQIGKKLRGSVKELTNITNEEVRSGEPFTKVFSSFRRWVGSESILLTWGDGDIRVLIDNYKYLNGIDTIPFLSYYADMQAYIQSVLGTPKSRQIGLSAAAQELGVDESAFSHHRAYDDSLLSAECLKKVYSKSAFKPYIRECNDEFYARLSFKAHPISNIHSPLIDKSVLDYRCEICSGKCEQTKQWAFSNQYFRSRYYCPNCDRTVRVAVRFKQYYDRIDIRKTVSLVVPEAPENAEETAQDNEK
;
A
#
# COMPACT_ATOMS: atom_id res chain seq x y z
N HIS A 1 20.25 16.64 -8.27
CA HIS A 1 20.11 15.41 -9.07
C HIS A 1 18.83 14.65 -8.72
N LEU A 2 18.11 14.18 -9.72
CA LEU A 2 16.93 13.34 -9.55
C LEU A 2 17.37 11.87 -9.57
N LEU A 3 16.84 11.07 -8.63
CA LEU A 3 17.12 9.64 -8.55
C LEU A 3 15.81 8.87 -8.69
N SER A 4 15.61 8.19 -9.79
CA SER A 4 14.57 7.17 -9.88
C SER A 4 15.05 5.88 -9.27
N ARG A 5 14.23 5.28 -8.39
CA ARG A 5 14.62 4.09 -7.65
C ARG A 5 13.48 3.09 -7.57
N ARG A 6 13.82 1.83 -7.75
CA ARG A 6 13.01 0.68 -7.33
C ARG A 6 13.86 -0.32 -6.56
N GLN A 7 13.22 -1.04 -5.67
CA GLN A 7 13.83 -2.16 -4.95
C GLN A 7 12.93 -3.38 -5.03
N ARG A 8 13.55 -4.56 -5.09
CA ARG A 8 12.86 -5.84 -5.00
C ARG A 8 12.97 -6.36 -3.59
N GLN A 9 11.89 -6.95 -3.12
CA GLN A 9 11.76 -7.39 -1.75
C GLN A 9 11.33 -8.86 -1.69
N MET A 10 11.87 -9.57 -0.72
CA MET A 10 11.42 -10.89 -0.34
C MET A 10 10.46 -10.79 0.84
N CYS A 11 9.24 -11.30 0.68
CA CYS A 11 8.31 -11.40 1.78
C CYS A 11 8.72 -12.57 2.70
N ILE A 12 9.03 -12.26 3.97
CA ILE A 12 9.42 -13.25 5.00
C ILE A 12 8.18 -13.93 5.61
N ARG A 13 6.99 -13.67 5.12
CA ARG A 13 5.73 -14.14 5.70
C ARG A 13 5.60 -15.65 5.60
N ASP A 14 5.73 -16.36 6.71
CA ASP A 14 5.36 -17.76 6.84
C ASP A 14 3.86 -17.91 7.15
N ARG A 15 3.24 -19.03 6.72
CA ARG A 15 1.83 -19.36 7.00
C ARG A 15 1.50 -19.35 8.51
N ASN A 16 2.48 -19.58 9.36
CA ASN A 16 2.31 -19.70 10.81
C ASN A 16 2.61 -18.44 11.62
N ASN A 17 2.83 -17.30 10.98
CA ASN A 17 3.14 -16.01 11.64
C ASN A 17 4.35 -16.04 12.59
N THR A 18 5.14 -17.12 12.58
CA THR A 18 6.26 -17.35 13.51
C THR A 18 7.43 -16.42 13.23
N TYR A 19 7.67 -16.10 11.96
CA TYR A 19 8.73 -15.17 11.55
C TYR A 19 8.40 -13.72 11.93
N ALA A 20 7.15 -13.28 11.76
CA ALA A 20 6.76 -11.92 12.12
C ALA A 20 6.91 -11.65 13.63
N ARG A 21 6.73 -12.67 14.48
CA ARG A 21 7.00 -12.57 15.93
C ARG A 21 8.50 -12.51 16.23
N LYS A 22 9.32 -13.33 15.58
CA LYS A 22 10.79 -13.36 15.74
C LYS A 22 11.44 -12.08 15.22
N THR A 23 10.89 -11.47 14.18
CA THR A 23 11.43 -10.28 13.51
C THR A 23 10.77 -8.97 13.96
N LYS A 24 10.02 -8.97 15.07
CA LYS A 24 9.32 -7.77 15.60
C LYS A 24 8.43 -7.07 14.53
N GLY A 25 7.77 -7.85 13.66
CA GLY A 25 6.90 -7.34 12.61
C GLY A 25 7.59 -6.94 11.30
N PHE A 26 8.91 -7.08 11.19
CA PHE A 26 9.65 -6.94 9.93
C PHE A 26 9.31 -8.13 9.00
N ILE A 27 8.80 -7.84 7.81
CA ILE A 27 8.23 -8.86 6.90
C ILE A 27 8.83 -8.87 5.49
N ASN A 28 9.49 -7.81 5.08
CA ASN A 28 10.01 -7.65 3.73
C ASN A 28 11.51 -7.35 3.76
N GLU A 29 12.30 -8.29 3.31
CA GLU A 29 13.74 -8.15 3.17
C GLU A 29 14.08 -7.75 1.73
N ILE A 30 14.91 -6.70 1.55
CA ILE A 30 15.33 -6.25 0.23
C ILE A 30 16.35 -7.22 -0.32
N ILE A 31 16.15 -7.65 -1.57
CA ILE A 31 17.06 -8.56 -2.29
C ILE A 31 17.78 -7.91 -3.47
N GLU A 32 17.31 -6.75 -3.90
CA GLU A 32 17.93 -5.98 -4.98
C GLU A 32 17.65 -4.49 -4.79
N ILE A 33 18.64 -3.65 -5.01
CA ILE A 33 18.47 -2.20 -5.18
C ILE A 33 18.90 -1.86 -6.60
N GLY A 34 17.98 -1.28 -7.38
CA GLY A 34 18.22 -0.71 -8.70
C GLY A 34 17.83 0.76 -8.71
N ALA A 35 18.66 1.60 -9.32
CA ALA A 35 18.39 3.03 -9.44
C ALA A 35 19.08 3.63 -10.65
N VAL A 36 18.54 4.72 -11.16
CA VAL A 36 19.15 5.58 -12.17
C VAL A 36 19.33 6.99 -11.62
N LYS A 37 20.44 7.62 -11.94
CA LYS A 37 20.72 9.02 -11.62
C LYS A 37 20.49 9.87 -12.86
N LEU A 38 19.69 10.90 -12.71
CA LEU A 38 19.34 11.87 -13.75
C LEU A 38 19.83 13.24 -13.34
N ASP A 39 20.15 14.09 -14.32
CA ASP A 39 20.38 15.51 -14.07
C ASP A 39 19.04 16.29 -13.98
N GLU A 40 19.12 17.62 -13.84
CA GLU A 40 17.93 18.49 -13.75
C GLU A 40 17.09 18.54 -15.03
N ASN A 41 17.67 18.12 -16.17
CA ASN A 41 17.00 18.01 -17.46
C ASN A 41 16.54 16.58 -17.75
N LEU A 42 16.59 15.69 -16.74
CA LEU A 42 16.26 14.27 -16.81
C LEU A 42 17.18 13.46 -17.75
N ASN A 43 18.37 13.95 -18.08
CA ASN A 43 19.36 13.17 -18.81
C ASN A 43 19.99 12.13 -17.87
N PHE A 44 20.18 10.92 -18.41
CA PHE A 44 20.86 9.84 -17.69
C PHE A 44 22.32 10.24 -17.37
N LYS A 45 22.74 10.00 -16.14
CA LYS A 45 24.11 10.27 -15.66
C LYS A 45 24.81 9.00 -15.19
N ASP A 46 24.12 8.17 -14.41
CA ASP A 46 24.73 7.00 -13.79
C ASP A 46 23.67 5.99 -13.35
N LYS A 47 24.11 4.77 -13.07
CA LYS A 47 23.26 3.67 -12.61
C LYS A 47 23.79 3.03 -11.34
N PHE A 48 22.88 2.52 -10.53
CA PHE A 48 23.19 1.64 -9.41
C PHE A 48 22.36 0.36 -9.54
N SER A 49 23.00 -0.80 -9.47
CA SER A 49 22.33 -2.09 -9.46
C SER A 49 23.14 -3.06 -8.59
N CYS A 50 22.49 -3.59 -7.55
CA CYS A 50 23.18 -4.48 -6.63
C CYS A 50 22.22 -5.49 -6.01
N LEU A 51 22.60 -6.77 -6.06
CA LEU A 51 21.91 -7.84 -5.34
C LEU A 51 22.31 -7.83 -3.87
N ILE A 52 21.33 -8.10 -3.02
CA ILE A 52 21.48 -8.13 -1.57
C ILE A 52 21.22 -9.54 -1.07
N LYS A 53 22.19 -10.07 -0.33
CA LYS A 53 22.06 -11.36 0.33
C LYS A 53 21.08 -11.24 1.51
N PRO A 54 19.96 -12.00 1.50
CA PRO A 54 19.03 -12.03 2.62
C PRO A 54 19.73 -12.50 3.91
N GLN A 55 19.44 -11.83 5.02
CA GLN A 55 20.03 -12.19 6.32
C GLN A 55 19.10 -13.07 7.14
N ILE A 56 17.79 -12.97 6.92
CA ILE A 56 16.76 -13.68 7.68
C ILE A 56 16.16 -14.80 6.84
N GLY A 57 15.78 -14.50 5.61
CA GLY A 57 15.21 -15.45 4.68
C GLY A 57 16.25 -16.36 4.06
N LYS A 58 16.08 -17.69 4.21
CA LYS A 58 17.04 -18.67 3.68
C LYS A 58 16.86 -18.95 2.19
N LYS A 59 15.64 -18.82 1.67
CA LYS A 59 15.28 -19.10 0.27
C LYS A 59 14.20 -18.15 -0.22
N LEU A 60 14.28 -17.75 -1.48
CA LEU A 60 13.23 -17.00 -2.16
C LEU A 60 11.99 -17.88 -2.35
N ARG A 61 10.82 -17.28 -2.23
CA ARG A 61 9.55 -17.94 -2.59
C ARG A 61 9.47 -18.12 -4.10
N GLY A 62 8.72 -19.16 -4.54
CA GLY A 62 8.49 -19.42 -5.96
C GLY A 62 7.97 -18.18 -6.70
N SER A 63 6.91 -17.55 -6.17
CA SER A 63 6.32 -16.33 -6.76
C SER A 63 7.29 -15.15 -6.88
N VAL A 64 8.26 -15.02 -5.95
CA VAL A 64 9.30 -13.97 -6.06
C VAL A 64 10.27 -14.30 -7.18
N LYS A 65 10.71 -15.56 -7.28
CA LYS A 65 11.60 -16.01 -8.37
C LYS A 65 10.96 -15.87 -9.73
N GLU A 66 9.71 -16.28 -9.87
CA GLU A 66 8.93 -16.14 -11.12
C GLU A 66 8.77 -14.67 -11.51
N LEU A 67 8.46 -13.79 -10.53
CA LEU A 67 8.29 -12.38 -10.80
C LEU A 67 9.58 -11.65 -11.15
N THR A 68 10.69 -11.95 -10.46
CA THR A 68 11.93 -11.17 -10.54
C THR A 68 12.99 -11.82 -11.43
N ASN A 69 12.80 -13.08 -11.81
CA ASN A 69 13.80 -13.94 -12.44
C ASN A 69 15.12 -14.02 -11.65
N ILE A 70 15.07 -13.76 -10.33
CA ILE A 70 16.23 -13.87 -9.45
C ILE A 70 16.26 -15.27 -8.82
N THR A 71 17.37 -15.96 -8.92
CA THR A 71 17.57 -17.30 -8.35
C THR A 71 18.09 -17.24 -6.91
N ASN A 72 18.00 -18.37 -6.19
CA ASN A 72 18.58 -18.47 -4.85
C ASN A 72 20.12 -18.38 -4.87
N GLU A 73 20.74 -18.80 -5.93
CA GLU A 73 22.20 -18.75 -6.16
C GLU A 73 22.65 -17.30 -6.31
N GLU A 74 21.97 -16.52 -7.14
CA GLU A 74 22.25 -15.10 -7.33
C GLU A 74 22.15 -14.30 -6.04
N VAL A 75 21.04 -14.45 -5.25
CA VAL A 75 20.94 -13.71 -3.98
C VAL A 75 21.96 -14.16 -2.94
N ARG A 76 22.41 -15.42 -2.96
CA ARG A 76 23.48 -15.89 -2.04
C ARG A 76 24.82 -15.24 -2.36
N SER A 77 25.09 -14.94 -3.64
CA SER A 77 26.29 -14.23 -4.09
C SER A 77 26.21 -12.72 -3.86
N GLY A 78 25.03 -12.21 -3.51
CA GLY A 78 24.82 -10.80 -3.20
C GLY A 78 25.58 -10.35 -1.95
N GLU A 79 25.73 -9.04 -1.83
CA GLU A 79 26.41 -8.42 -0.69
C GLU A 79 25.45 -8.20 0.50
N PRO A 80 25.94 -8.10 1.74
CA PRO A 80 25.13 -7.72 2.89
C PRO A 80 24.46 -6.36 2.68
N PHE A 81 23.22 -6.21 3.18
CA PHE A 81 22.46 -4.96 3.06
C PHE A 81 23.24 -3.72 3.52
N THR A 82 23.93 -3.80 4.65
CA THR A 82 24.70 -2.68 5.20
C THR A 82 25.80 -2.19 4.27
N LYS A 83 26.47 -3.13 3.57
CA LYS A 83 27.50 -2.81 2.59
C LYS A 83 26.91 -2.16 1.33
N VAL A 84 25.83 -2.76 0.80
CA VAL A 84 25.12 -2.22 -0.37
C VAL A 84 24.54 -0.84 -0.06
N PHE A 85 23.91 -0.69 1.11
CA PHE A 85 23.33 0.58 1.54
C PHE A 85 24.40 1.68 1.70
N SER A 86 25.55 1.35 2.25
CA SER A 86 26.70 2.26 2.37
C SER A 86 27.21 2.73 1.01
N SER A 87 27.29 1.80 0.04
CA SER A 87 27.68 2.10 -1.35
C SER A 87 26.59 2.92 -2.06
N PHE A 88 25.33 2.59 -1.83
CA PHE A 88 24.18 3.34 -2.34
C PHE A 88 24.18 4.79 -1.81
N ARG A 89 24.40 4.98 -0.50
CA ARG A 89 24.53 6.32 0.10
C ARG A 89 25.60 7.16 -0.59
N ARG A 90 26.79 6.59 -0.81
CA ARG A 90 27.90 7.30 -1.51
C ARG A 90 27.54 7.66 -2.94
N TRP A 91 26.86 6.74 -3.63
CA TRP A 91 26.40 6.94 -4.99
C TRP A 91 25.31 8.00 -5.08
N VAL A 92 24.34 8.03 -4.16
CA VAL A 92 23.29 9.05 -4.08
C VAL A 92 23.89 10.45 -3.91
N GLY A 93 24.84 10.62 -2.97
CA GLY A 93 25.40 11.92 -2.62
C GLY A 93 24.45 12.77 -1.76
N SER A 94 24.79 14.04 -1.54
CA SER A 94 24.09 14.94 -0.59
C SER A 94 22.96 15.77 -1.24
N GLU A 95 23.00 16.00 -2.54
CA GLU A 95 22.11 16.94 -3.24
C GLU A 95 21.15 16.22 -4.21
N SER A 96 20.49 15.20 -3.73
CA SER A 96 19.64 14.37 -4.57
C SER A 96 18.21 14.34 -4.05
N ILE A 97 17.24 14.32 -4.97
CA ILE A 97 15.84 14.03 -4.68
C ILE A 97 15.62 12.54 -5.01
N LEU A 98 15.21 11.75 -4.01
CA LEU A 98 14.87 10.36 -4.24
C LEU A 98 13.46 10.26 -4.84
N LEU A 99 13.35 9.57 -5.97
CA LEU A 99 12.09 9.33 -6.66
C LEU A 99 11.74 7.84 -6.60
N THR A 100 10.47 7.51 -6.33
CA THR A 100 9.97 6.14 -6.41
C THR A 100 8.62 6.10 -7.12
N TRP A 101 8.24 4.92 -7.61
CA TRP A 101 6.89 4.68 -8.12
C TRP A 101 5.96 4.31 -6.97
N GLY A 102 5.29 5.30 -6.40
CA GLY A 102 4.56 5.17 -5.14
C GLY A 102 5.48 5.13 -3.92
N ASP A 103 4.89 5.05 -2.73
CA ASP A 103 5.63 5.09 -1.45
C ASP A 103 6.07 3.69 -0.94
N GLY A 104 5.76 2.62 -1.68
CA GLY A 104 6.09 1.26 -1.28
C GLY A 104 7.60 1.02 -1.09
N ASP A 105 8.40 1.46 -2.05
CA ASP A 105 9.85 1.25 -2.03
C ASP A 105 10.54 2.02 -0.90
N ILE A 106 10.15 3.27 -0.65
CA ILE A 106 10.76 4.04 0.44
C ILE A 106 10.38 3.48 1.81
N ARG A 107 9.15 2.99 2.00
CA ARG A 107 8.73 2.33 3.25
C ARG A 107 9.56 1.08 3.52
N VAL A 108 9.74 0.23 2.53
CA VAL A 108 10.53 -0.99 2.68
C VAL A 108 12.00 -0.67 2.94
N LEU A 109 12.55 0.40 2.34
CA LEU A 109 13.91 0.83 2.65
C LEU A 109 14.05 1.26 4.11
N ILE A 110 13.13 2.08 4.61
CA ILE A 110 13.11 2.52 6.00
C ILE A 110 12.98 1.31 6.94
N ASP A 111 12.07 0.38 6.65
CA ASP A 111 11.88 -0.83 7.47
C ASP A 111 13.15 -1.69 7.53
N ASN A 112 13.85 -1.89 6.40
CA ASN A 112 15.12 -2.62 6.37
C ASN A 112 16.23 -1.88 7.11
N TYR A 113 16.34 -0.57 6.90
CA TYR A 113 17.34 0.24 7.59
C TYR A 113 17.09 0.26 9.10
N LYS A 114 15.85 0.43 9.53
CA LYS A 114 15.44 0.37 10.94
C LYS A 114 15.74 -0.99 11.57
N TYR A 115 15.40 -2.07 10.89
CA TYR A 115 15.64 -3.43 11.41
C TYR A 115 17.11 -3.72 11.63
N LEU A 116 17.98 -3.29 10.72
CA LEU A 116 19.39 -3.61 10.74
C LEU A 116 20.26 -2.60 11.50
N ASN A 117 19.81 -1.33 11.62
CA ASN A 117 20.58 -0.25 12.23
C ASN A 117 19.89 0.39 13.44
N GLY A 118 18.65 0.01 13.75
CA GLY A 118 17.89 0.57 14.88
C GLY A 118 17.35 2.00 14.66
N ILE A 119 17.54 2.60 13.48
CA ILE A 119 17.19 3.98 13.15
C ILE A 119 16.08 3.97 12.09
N ASP A 120 15.00 4.71 12.30
CA ASP A 120 13.83 4.79 11.42
C ASP A 120 13.84 5.97 10.45
N THR A 121 14.93 6.68 10.39
CA THR A 121 15.20 7.74 9.42
C THR A 121 16.41 7.37 8.55
N ILE A 122 16.45 7.86 7.31
CA ILE A 122 17.57 7.63 6.39
C ILE A 122 18.43 8.90 6.35
N PRO A 123 19.62 8.92 6.99
CA PRO A 123 20.35 10.15 7.31
C PRO A 123 20.80 10.99 6.09
N PHE A 124 20.90 10.38 4.90
CA PHE A 124 21.34 11.08 3.68
C PHE A 124 20.17 11.50 2.77
N LEU A 125 18.95 11.20 3.16
CA LEU A 125 17.77 11.49 2.36
C LEU A 125 17.17 12.83 2.79
N SER A 126 17.41 13.88 1.99
CA SER A 126 16.90 15.22 2.26
C SER A 126 15.54 15.47 1.58
N TYR A 127 15.37 14.98 0.37
CA TYR A 127 14.17 15.19 -0.43
C TYR A 127 13.68 13.91 -1.10
N TYR A 128 12.37 13.80 -1.19
CA TYR A 128 11.66 12.67 -1.78
C TYR A 128 10.51 13.14 -2.66
N ALA A 129 10.21 12.41 -3.74
CA ALA A 129 8.97 12.59 -4.47
C ALA A 129 8.40 11.26 -4.98
N ASP A 130 7.07 11.15 -4.91
CA ASP A 130 6.30 10.04 -5.47
C ASP A 130 5.97 10.35 -6.93
N MET A 131 6.66 9.68 -7.87
CA MET A 131 6.44 9.84 -9.30
C MET A 131 5.07 9.33 -9.75
N GLN A 132 4.58 8.24 -9.14
CA GLN A 132 3.27 7.69 -9.45
C GLN A 132 2.17 8.73 -9.20
N ALA A 133 2.21 9.42 -8.05
CA ALA A 133 1.24 10.45 -7.71
C ALA A 133 1.27 11.62 -8.69
N TYR A 134 2.45 12.06 -9.12
CA TYR A 134 2.60 13.11 -10.12
C TYR A 134 2.05 12.68 -11.48
N ILE A 135 2.51 11.54 -12.00
CA ILE A 135 2.11 11.03 -13.33
C ILE A 135 0.60 10.77 -13.38
N GLN A 136 0.01 10.19 -12.32
CA GLN A 136 -1.44 10.02 -12.21
C GLN A 136 -2.20 11.34 -12.29
N SER A 137 -1.67 12.40 -11.67
CA SER A 137 -2.27 13.74 -11.73
C SER A 137 -2.26 14.30 -13.16
N VAL A 138 -1.16 14.10 -13.89
CA VAL A 138 -1.06 14.55 -15.30
C VAL A 138 -1.99 13.76 -16.22
N LEU A 139 -2.09 12.44 -16.00
CA LEU A 139 -2.99 11.56 -16.77
C LEU A 139 -4.47 11.71 -16.39
N GLY A 140 -4.79 12.51 -15.35
CA GLY A 140 -6.17 12.66 -14.88
C GLY A 140 -6.75 11.39 -14.22
N THR A 141 -5.91 10.44 -13.84
CA THR A 141 -6.36 9.19 -13.20
C THR A 141 -6.89 9.47 -11.78
N PRO A 142 -8.08 8.97 -11.41
CA PRO A 142 -8.64 9.21 -10.07
C PRO A 142 -7.69 8.74 -8.95
N LYS A 143 -7.56 9.53 -7.88
CA LYS A 143 -6.71 9.20 -6.72
C LYS A 143 -7.10 7.90 -6.01
N SER A 144 -8.32 7.41 -6.22
CA SER A 144 -8.81 6.15 -5.66
C SER A 144 -8.23 4.90 -6.34
N ARG A 145 -7.64 5.05 -7.53
CA ARG A 145 -7.05 3.96 -8.32
C ARG A 145 -5.57 4.26 -8.56
N GLN A 146 -4.69 3.45 -7.98
CA GLN A 146 -3.26 3.53 -8.29
C GLN A 146 -2.97 2.91 -9.65
N ILE A 147 -2.28 3.66 -10.53
CA ILE A 147 -1.84 3.16 -11.83
C ILE A 147 -0.55 2.35 -11.66
N GLY A 148 -0.49 1.15 -12.25
CA GLY A 148 0.75 0.38 -12.34
C GLY A 148 1.77 1.03 -13.29
N LEU A 149 3.05 0.72 -13.14
CA LEU A 149 4.10 1.30 -14.00
C LEU A 149 3.89 0.94 -15.48
N SER A 150 3.61 -0.33 -15.78
CA SER A 150 3.35 -0.78 -17.17
C SER A 150 2.11 -0.10 -17.76
N ALA A 151 1.02 0.03 -17.01
CA ALA A 151 -0.15 0.75 -17.48
C ALA A 151 0.14 2.22 -17.77
N ALA A 152 0.94 2.89 -16.92
CA ALA A 152 1.35 4.26 -17.17
C ALA A 152 2.29 4.38 -18.38
N ALA A 153 3.23 3.45 -18.56
CA ALA A 153 4.11 3.40 -19.71
C ALA A 153 3.30 3.27 -21.02
N GLN A 154 2.31 2.38 -21.04
CA GLN A 154 1.41 2.20 -22.16
C GLN A 154 0.61 3.48 -22.48
N GLU A 155 0.02 4.12 -21.46
CA GLU A 155 -0.73 5.38 -21.67
C GLU A 155 0.16 6.53 -22.16
N LEU A 156 1.45 6.53 -21.79
CA LEU A 156 2.43 7.55 -22.21
C LEU A 156 3.16 7.22 -23.50
N GLY A 157 2.87 6.07 -24.13
CA GLY A 157 3.55 5.64 -25.35
C GLY A 157 5.05 5.36 -25.13
N VAL A 158 5.42 4.85 -23.98
CA VAL A 158 6.78 4.37 -23.69
C VAL A 158 6.86 2.90 -24.05
N ASP A 159 7.82 2.57 -24.93
CA ASP A 159 8.06 1.18 -25.34
C ASP A 159 8.72 0.38 -24.22
N GLU A 160 7.98 -0.59 -23.70
CA GLU A 160 8.47 -1.47 -22.62
C GLU A 160 9.34 -2.63 -23.12
N SER A 161 9.36 -2.92 -24.42
CA SER A 161 10.07 -4.08 -24.98
C SER A 161 11.58 -4.03 -24.80
N ALA A 162 12.12 -2.83 -24.60
CA ALA A 162 13.55 -2.59 -24.35
C ALA A 162 13.99 -2.89 -22.90
N PHE A 163 13.04 -3.19 -21.99
CA PHE A 163 13.31 -3.36 -20.56
C PHE A 163 13.06 -4.81 -20.11
N SER A 164 13.96 -5.35 -19.31
CA SER A 164 13.75 -6.64 -18.65
C SER A 164 12.78 -6.43 -17.49
N HIS A 165 11.51 -6.76 -17.70
CA HIS A 165 10.49 -6.59 -16.68
C HIS A 165 10.88 -7.23 -15.34
N HIS A 166 10.55 -6.52 -14.26
CA HIS A 166 10.72 -6.98 -12.88
C HIS A 166 12.15 -7.06 -12.35
N ARG A 167 13.13 -6.38 -12.97
CA ARG A 167 14.41 -6.08 -12.36
C ARG A 167 14.40 -4.64 -11.85
N ALA A 168 14.97 -4.42 -10.65
CA ALA A 168 14.88 -3.13 -9.97
C ALA A 168 15.52 -1.97 -10.79
N TYR A 169 16.58 -2.25 -11.53
CA TYR A 169 17.20 -1.26 -12.40
C TYR A 169 16.32 -0.92 -13.61
N ASP A 170 15.80 -1.93 -14.31
CA ASP A 170 15.00 -1.73 -15.53
C ASP A 170 13.68 -1.02 -15.20
N ASP A 171 13.03 -1.38 -14.08
CA ASP A 171 11.84 -0.65 -13.60
C ASP A 171 12.16 0.80 -13.22
N SER A 172 13.34 1.07 -12.69
CA SER A 172 13.77 2.45 -12.40
C SER A 172 13.99 3.24 -13.68
N LEU A 173 14.55 2.62 -14.71
CA LEU A 173 14.75 3.24 -16.02
C LEU A 173 13.42 3.49 -16.71
N LEU A 174 12.51 2.51 -16.73
CA LEU A 174 11.15 2.68 -17.27
C LEU A 174 10.38 3.80 -16.56
N SER A 175 10.51 3.88 -15.23
CA SER A 175 9.89 4.97 -14.44
C SER A 175 10.46 6.34 -14.84
N ALA A 176 11.78 6.42 -15.11
CA ALA A 176 12.42 7.64 -15.58
C ALA A 176 11.94 8.04 -16.98
N GLU A 177 11.78 7.08 -17.90
CA GLU A 177 11.23 7.36 -19.24
C GLU A 177 9.78 7.83 -19.18
N CYS A 178 8.95 7.23 -18.31
CA CYS A 178 7.58 7.74 -18.06
C CYS A 178 7.60 9.19 -17.53
N LEU A 179 8.49 9.50 -16.59
CA LEU A 179 8.62 10.85 -16.05
C LEU A 179 9.02 11.86 -17.14
N LYS A 180 10.00 11.51 -18.00
CA LYS A 180 10.46 12.40 -19.10
C LYS A 180 9.32 12.81 -20.02
N LYS A 181 8.34 11.94 -20.28
CA LYS A 181 7.20 12.24 -21.17
C LYS A 181 6.31 13.37 -20.67
N VAL A 182 6.21 13.53 -19.36
CA VAL A 182 5.24 14.45 -18.73
C VAL A 182 5.87 15.50 -17.81
N TYR A 183 7.20 15.52 -17.70
CA TYR A 183 7.88 16.35 -16.74
C TYR A 183 7.73 17.85 -17.05
N SER A 184 7.23 18.56 -16.05
CA SER A 184 7.29 20.01 -15.98
C SER A 184 7.83 20.40 -14.60
N LYS A 185 8.91 21.15 -14.56
CA LYS A 185 9.58 21.55 -13.30
C LYS A 185 8.63 22.26 -12.34
N SER A 186 7.78 23.15 -12.85
CA SER A 186 6.79 23.89 -12.04
C SER A 186 5.67 22.97 -11.52
N ALA A 187 5.17 22.07 -12.37
CA ALA A 187 4.11 21.13 -11.99
C ALA A 187 4.60 19.99 -11.08
N PHE A 188 5.88 19.61 -11.18
CA PHE A 188 6.48 18.58 -10.34
C PHE A 188 6.88 19.07 -8.94
N LYS A 189 7.25 20.36 -8.83
CA LYS A 189 7.73 20.95 -7.57
C LYS A 189 6.84 20.68 -6.35
N PRO A 190 5.49 20.76 -6.43
CA PRO A 190 4.61 20.47 -5.28
C PRO A 190 4.65 19.02 -4.79
N TYR A 191 5.19 18.08 -5.57
CA TYR A 191 5.34 16.66 -5.20
C TYR A 191 6.65 16.37 -4.46
N ILE A 192 7.59 17.33 -4.46
CA ILE A 192 8.86 17.20 -3.73
C ILE A 192 8.59 17.52 -2.26
N ARG A 193 8.92 16.59 -1.38
CA ARG A 193 8.77 16.68 0.06
C ARG A 193 10.12 16.64 0.73
N GLU A 194 10.29 17.45 1.76
CA GLU A 194 11.42 17.34 2.67
C GLU A 194 11.27 16.10 3.55
N CYS A 195 12.36 15.35 3.76
CA CYS A 195 12.39 14.14 4.56
C CYS A 195 12.67 14.47 6.05
N ASN A 196 11.78 15.26 6.64
CA ASN A 196 11.79 15.64 8.05
C ASN A 196 11.04 14.62 8.93
N ASP A 197 10.94 14.88 10.23
CA ASP A 197 10.27 14.00 11.19
C ASP A 197 8.81 13.72 10.82
N GLU A 198 8.08 14.72 10.29
CA GLU A 198 6.71 14.54 9.84
C GLU A 198 6.62 13.58 8.65
N PHE A 199 7.56 13.66 7.70
CA PHE A 199 7.65 12.72 6.57
C PHE A 199 7.79 11.28 7.05
N TYR A 200 8.72 11.02 7.98
CA TYR A 200 8.93 9.67 8.51
C TYR A 200 7.76 9.21 9.38
N ALA A 201 7.17 10.08 10.20
CA ALA A 201 6.00 9.77 10.99
C ALA A 201 4.81 9.36 10.10
N ARG A 202 4.58 10.10 9.01
CA ARG A 202 3.55 9.79 8.00
C ARG A 202 3.79 8.43 7.31
N LEU A 203 5.03 8.14 6.94
CA LEU A 203 5.38 6.86 6.30
C LEU A 203 5.29 5.67 7.24
N SER A 204 5.63 5.85 8.51
CA SER A 204 5.56 4.78 9.52
C SER A 204 4.15 4.54 10.04
N PHE A 205 3.23 5.49 9.84
CA PHE A 205 1.86 5.36 10.32
C PHE A 205 1.14 4.21 9.62
N LYS A 206 0.67 3.24 10.39
CA LYS A 206 -0.12 2.11 9.89
C LYS A 206 -1.59 2.43 10.01
N ALA A 207 -2.23 2.70 8.87
CA ALA A 207 -3.66 2.94 8.85
C ALA A 207 -4.44 1.74 9.43
N HIS A 208 -5.33 2.01 10.38
CA HIS A 208 -6.07 0.98 11.11
C HIS A 208 -7.55 1.35 11.29
N PRO A 209 -8.46 0.38 11.40
CA PRO A 209 -9.85 0.65 11.71
C PRO A 209 -9.98 1.08 13.18
N ILE A 210 -10.83 2.10 13.43
CA ILE A 210 -11.21 2.49 14.78
C ILE A 210 -12.25 1.47 15.27
N SER A 211 -11.97 0.79 16.39
CA SER A 211 -12.82 -0.27 16.94
C SER A 211 -13.65 0.15 18.14
N ASN A 212 -13.33 1.29 18.75
CA ASN A 212 -14.10 1.85 19.87
C ASN A 212 -15.08 2.91 19.34
N ILE A 213 -16.39 2.64 19.44
CA ILE A 213 -17.45 3.55 18.99
C ILE A 213 -17.51 4.87 19.79
N HIS A 214 -16.92 4.89 20.99
CA HIS A 214 -16.86 6.09 21.84
C HIS A 214 -15.58 6.92 21.59
N SER A 215 -14.76 6.53 20.61
CA SER A 215 -13.58 7.31 20.24
C SER A 215 -13.95 8.73 19.85
N PRO A 216 -13.23 9.77 20.35
CA PRO A 216 -13.47 11.16 19.97
C PRO A 216 -13.20 11.43 18.49
N LEU A 217 -12.54 10.49 17.80
CA LEU A 217 -12.25 10.55 16.36
C LEU A 217 -13.43 10.13 15.49
N ILE A 218 -14.51 9.60 16.07
CA ILE A 218 -15.70 9.18 15.33
C ILE A 218 -16.72 10.31 15.30
N ASP A 219 -17.10 10.72 14.09
CA ASP A 219 -18.29 11.54 13.88
C ASP A 219 -19.54 10.66 14.10
N LYS A 220 -20.20 10.87 15.23
CA LYS A 220 -21.39 10.09 15.63
C LYS A 220 -22.57 10.32 14.70
N SER A 221 -22.66 11.47 14.01
CA SER A 221 -23.75 11.76 13.08
C SER A 221 -23.80 10.75 11.92
N VAL A 222 -22.65 10.17 11.56
CA VAL A 222 -22.54 9.13 10.53
C VAL A 222 -23.24 7.83 10.94
N LEU A 223 -23.37 7.57 12.24
CA LEU A 223 -24.03 6.39 12.78
C LEU A 223 -25.56 6.50 12.69
N ASP A 224 -26.11 7.70 12.60
CA ASP A 224 -27.54 7.91 12.43
C ASP A 224 -27.98 7.44 11.04
N TYR A 225 -29.17 6.82 11.00
CA TYR A 225 -29.74 6.34 9.75
C TYR A 225 -31.18 6.87 9.56
N ARG A 226 -31.42 7.42 8.38
CA ARG A 226 -32.75 7.75 7.86
C ARG A 226 -33.08 6.87 6.67
N CYS A 227 -34.33 6.55 6.49
CA CYS A 227 -34.73 5.70 5.37
C CYS A 227 -34.44 6.35 4.03
N GLU A 228 -33.74 5.61 3.14
CA GLU A 228 -33.39 6.10 1.81
C GLU A 228 -34.59 6.27 0.87
N ILE A 229 -35.77 5.67 1.21
CA ILE A 229 -36.99 5.75 0.41
C ILE A 229 -37.88 6.93 0.86
N CYS A 230 -38.23 7.01 2.16
CA CYS A 230 -39.15 8.00 2.67
C CYS A 230 -38.52 9.13 3.46
N SER A 231 -37.16 9.09 3.62
CA SER A 231 -36.41 10.02 4.46
C SER A 231 -36.81 10.08 5.93
N GLY A 232 -37.74 9.21 6.35
CA GLY A 232 -38.23 9.10 7.71
C GLY A 232 -37.18 8.63 8.69
N LYS A 233 -37.40 8.94 9.97
CA LYS A 233 -36.57 8.45 11.06
C LYS A 233 -36.76 6.94 11.21
N CYS A 234 -35.66 6.19 11.29
CA CYS A 234 -35.69 4.76 11.54
C CYS A 234 -35.38 4.44 13.01
N GLU A 235 -35.94 3.36 13.49
CA GLU A 235 -35.70 2.84 14.84
C GLU A 235 -34.50 1.88 14.83
N GLN A 236 -33.56 2.06 15.75
CA GLN A 236 -32.47 1.14 15.91
C GLN A 236 -32.92 -0.13 16.62
N THR A 237 -32.93 -1.26 15.91
CA THR A 237 -33.38 -2.56 16.46
C THR A 237 -32.26 -3.42 17.00
N LYS A 238 -30.99 -3.09 16.68
CA LYS A 238 -29.80 -3.76 17.21
C LYS A 238 -28.72 -2.74 17.56
N GLN A 239 -28.13 -2.88 18.74
CA GLN A 239 -27.00 -2.05 19.15
C GLN A 239 -25.80 -2.21 18.19
N TRP A 240 -24.98 -1.16 18.09
CA TRP A 240 -23.77 -1.18 17.30
C TRP A 240 -22.78 -2.21 17.84
N ALA A 241 -22.32 -3.11 16.98
CA ALA A 241 -21.29 -4.09 17.28
C ALA A 241 -20.16 -4.00 16.26
N PHE A 242 -18.91 -4.09 16.73
CA PHE A 242 -17.73 -4.05 15.88
C PHE A 242 -17.32 -5.47 15.47
N SER A 243 -17.29 -5.72 14.17
CA SER A 243 -16.79 -7.00 13.62
C SER A 243 -16.27 -6.80 12.19
N ASN A 244 -15.18 -7.51 11.82
CA ASN A 244 -14.55 -7.43 10.51
C ASN A 244 -14.32 -5.98 10.04
N GLN A 245 -13.73 -5.15 10.92
CA GLN A 245 -13.39 -3.73 10.69
C GLN A 245 -14.59 -2.78 10.53
N TYR A 246 -15.82 -3.21 10.72
CA TYR A 246 -17.02 -2.39 10.62
C TYR A 246 -17.82 -2.40 11.93
N PHE A 247 -18.40 -1.27 12.27
CA PHE A 247 -19.53 -1.20 13.18
C PHE A 247 -20.78 -1.60 12.41
N ARG A 248 -21.60 -2.49 12.96
CA ARG A 248 -22.84 -2.99 12.35
C ARG A 248 -23.99 -2.81 13.30
N SER A 249 -25.12 -2.35 12.74
CA SER A 249 -26.39 -2.21 13.44
C SER A 249 -27.55 -2.58 12.50
N ARG A 250 -28.77 -2.69 13.04
CA ARG A 250 -30.00 -2.87 12.26
C ARG A 250 -30.94 -1.73 12.59
N TYR A 251 -31.67 -1.28 11.57
CA TYR A 251 -32.66 -0.24 11.66
C TYR A 251 -33.96 -0.70 10.99
N TYR A 252 -35.10 -0.37 11.61
CA TYR A 252 -36.43 -0.59 11.08
C TYR A 252 -37.04 0.75 10.69
N CYS A 253 -37.64 0.82 9.51
CA CYS A 253 -38.38 1.97 9.05
C CYS A 253 -39.89 1.67 9.18
N PRO A 254 -40.64 2.32 10.12
CA PRO A 254 -42.04 2.04 10.29
C PRO A 254 -42.93 2.51 9.11
N ASN A 255 -42.48 3.55 8.37
CA ASN A 255 -43.22 4.05 7.22
C ASN A 255 -43.16 3.14 5.99
N CYS A 256 -42.06 2.39 5.83
CA CYS A 256 -41.81 1.54 4.66
C CYS A 256 -41.87 0.06 5.02
N ASP A 257 -42.12 -0.27 6.26
CA ASP A 257 -42.13 -1.64 6.81
C ASP A 257 -40.91 -2.46 6.36
N ARG A 258 -39.70 -1.90 6.59
CA ARG A 258 -38.48 -2.57 6.13
C ARG A 258 -37.36 -2.48 7.16
N THR A 259 -36.65 -3.58 7.28
CA THR A 259 -35.44 -3.66 8.10
C THR A 259 -34.20 -3.59 7.23
N VAL A 260 -33.22 -2.79 7.63
CA VAL A 260 -31.93 -2.66 6.97
C VAL A 260 -30.78 -2.97 7.92
N ARG A 261 -29.71 -3.49 7.37
CA ARG A 261 -28.41 -3.58 8.04
C ARG A 261 -27.57 -2.40 7.60
N VAL A 262 -27.09 -1.61 8.57
CA VAL A 262 -26.16 -0.51 8.35
C VAL A 262 -24.79 -0.94 8.85
N ALA A 263 -23.77 -0.76 8.01
CA ALA A 263 -22.38 -1.02 8.38
C ALA A 263 -21.53 0.21 8.08
N VAL A 264 -20.76 0.66 9.10
CA VAL A 264 -19.91 1.84 9.01
C VAL A 264 -18.49 1.45 9.41
N ARG A 265 -17.53 1.82 8.59
CA ARG A 265 -16.11 1.69 8.91
C ARG A 265 -15.48 3.07 9.00
N PHE A 266 -14.78 3.33 10.09
CA PHE A 266 -13.90 4.46 10.28
C PHE A 266 -12.46 3.94 10.21
N LYS A 267 -11.70 4.37 9.21
CA LYS A 267 -10.30 3.99 9.07
C LYS A 267 -9.42 5.21 9.27
N GLN A 268 -8.59 5.16 10.32
CA GLN A 268 -7.67 6.23 10.65
C GLN A 268 -6.42 6.12 9.78
N TYR A 269 -6.09 7.20 9.10
CA TYR A 269 -4.82 7.47 8.45
C TYR A 269 -4.06 8.51 9.26
N TYR A 270 -2.85 8.84 8.88
CA TYR A 270 -2.02 9.81 9.58
C TYR A 270 -2.70 11.18 9.73
N ASP A 271 -3.32 11.67 8.67
CA ASP A 271 -3.86 13.02 8.53
C ASP A 271 -5.39 13.08 8.32
N ARG A 272 -6.08 11.94 8.28
CA ARG A 272 -7.51 11.89 8.02
C ARG A 272 -8.16 10.62 8.53
N ILE A 273 -9.47 10.67 8.61
CA ILE A 273 -10.30 9.49 8.83
C ILE A 273 -11.12 9.24 7.56
N ASP A 274 -10.98 8.05 7.02
CA ASP A 274 -11.79 7.58 5.89
C ASP A 274 -13.03 6.88 6.42
N ILE A 275 -14.20 7.29 5.93
CA ILE A 275 -15.49 6.79 6.37
C ILE A 275 -16.17 6.06 5.21
N ARG A 276 -16.54 4.82 5.46
CA ARG A 276 -17.34 4.03 4.51
C ARG A 276 -18.60 3.53 5.17
N LYS A 277 -19.76 3.95 4.66
CA LYS A 277 -21.09 3.50 5.09
C LYS A 277 -21.72 2.66 3.99
N THR A 278 -22.29 1.53 4.38
CA THR A 278 -23.05 0.64 3.48
C THR A 278 -24.37 0.26 4.14
N VAL A 279 -25.41 0.18 3.33
CA VAL A 279 -26.74 -0.20 3.74
C VAL A 279 -27.18 -1.40 2.90
N SER A 280 -27.78 -2.40 3.52
CA SER A 280 -28.34 -3.56 2.83
C SER A 280 -29.66 -3.97 3.47
N LEU A 281 -30.61 -4.43 2.65
CA LEU A 281 -31.86 -5.00 3.14
C LEU A 281 -31.60 -6.26 3.96
N VAL A 282 -32.37 -6.45 5.02
CA VAL A 282 -32.46 -7.72 5.72
C VAL A 282 -33.64 -8.46 5.10
N VAL A 283 -33.36 -9.46 4.26
CA VAL A 283 -34.38 -10.39 3.78
C VAL A 283 -34.70 -11.33 4.96
N PRO A 284 -35.99 -11.45 5.37
CA PRO A 284 -36.36 -12.47 6.35
C PRO A 284 -35.92 -13.85 5.81
N GLU A 285 -35.26 -14.64 6.63
CA GLU A 285 -35.04 -16.04 6.31
C GLU A 285 -36.43 -16.69 6.18
N ALA A 286 -36.71 -17.36 5.07
CA ALA A 286 -37.90 -18.15 4.90
C ALA A 286 -37.97 -19.16 6.07
N PRO A 287 -39.15 -19.36 6.70
CA PRO A 287 -39.26 -20.37 7.76
C PRO A 287 -38.78 -21.69 7.17
N GLU A 288 -37.82 -22.32 7.80
CA GLU A 288 -37.47 -23.72 7.51
C GLU A 288 -38.77 -24.53 7.64
N ASN A 289 -39.16 -25.19 6.57
CA ASN A 289 -40.36 -25.98 6.45
C ASN A 289 -40.44 -26.99 7.61
N ALA A 290 -41.51 -26.81 8.40
CA ALA A 290 -42.05 -27.89 9.20
C ALA A 290 -42.71 -28.89 8.24
N GLU A 291 -41.95 -29.74 7.60
CA GLU A 291 -42.45 -30.93 6.90
C GLU A 291 -41.78 -32.16 7.45
N GLU A 292 -42.68 -33.10 7.76
CA GLU A 292 -42.50 -34.50 8.10
C GLU A 292 -42.55 -34.89 9.58
N THR A 293 -43.80 -34.86 10.09
CA THR A 293 -44.27 -35.94 10.99
C THR A 293 -45.72 -36.28 10.63
N ALA A 294 -45.90 -37.06 9.58
CA ALA A 294 -47.11 -37.89 9.39
C ALA A 294 -46.78 -38.97 8.35
N GLN A 295 -46.42 -40.13 8.81
CA GLN A 295 -46.73 -41.45 8.24
C GLN A 295 -45.76 -42.46 8.75
N ASP A 296 -46.22 -43.20 9.74
CA ASP A 296 -46.12 -44.67 9.72
C ASP A 296 -46.83 -45.23 10.97
N ASN A 297 -48.15 -45.31 10.82
CA ASN A 297 -48.95 -46.31 11.49
C ASN A 297 -49.79 -46.98 10.42
N GLU A 298 -49.28 -48.13 9.95
CA GLU A 298 -50.10 -49.29 9.48
C GLU A 298 -49.20 -50.32 8.74
N LYS A 299 -48.80 -51.32 9.41
CA LYS A 299 -48.87 -52.75 9.19
C LYS A 299 -47.73 -53.53 9.85
#